data_1c8ee68d891cad09bd028f5e79e48e8f
#
_entry.id   1c8ee68d891cad09bd028f5e79e48e8f
#
_cell.length_a   1.000
_cell.length_b   1.000
_cell.length_c   1.000
_cell.angle_alpha   90.00
_cell.angle_beta   90.00
_cell.angle_gamma   90.00
#
_symmetry.space_group_name_H-M   'P 1'
#
loop_
_entity.id
_entity.type
_entity.pdbx_description
1 polymer ?
#
loop_
_entity_poly.entity_id
_entity_poly.type
_entity_poly.pdbx_seq_one_letter_code
_entity_poly.pdbx_strand_id
1 'polypeptide(L)'
;MIGDAAEVRRRARRRQKNDRRDAELILDLLRKGEFPRIHHPSFESREVLRLLRYRHKLVQMRTRVKNSLQALAYGAGSARRAQLLSRKGRERFSQLPMSEAMGRQRGEWLSLVEELDRRIKGVDEWLEPRAARDGRVERLRTHPGLGLLTSLALVHALEPVGRFAGGGK
;
A
#
# COMPACT_ATOMS: atom_id res chain seq x y z
N MET A 1 6.57 12.72 21.08
CA MET A 1 6.72 11.35 21.65
C MET A 1 5.40 10.64 21.52
N ILE A 2 5.38 9.38 21.08
CA ILE A 2 4.16 8.57 20.94
C ILE A 2 4.35 7.31 21.80
N GLY A 3 3.32 6.92 22.56
CA GLY A 3 3.34 5.74 23.43
C GLY A 3 2.33 4.69 23.02
N ASP A 4 2.56 3.44 23.46
CA ASP A 4 1.61 2.34 23.32
C ASP A 4 0.45 2.51 24.30
N ALA A 5 -0.71 2.91 23.80
CA ALA A 5 -1.89 3.12 24.62
C ALA A 5 -2.40 1.82 25.31
N ALA A 6 -2.18 0.66 24.69
CA ALA A 6 -2.55 -0.63 25.27
C ALA A 6 -1.63 -0.99 26.44
N GLU A 7 -0.32 -0.72 26.30
CA GLU A 7 0.66 -0.95 27.36
C GLU A 7 0.48 0.04 28.52
N VAL A 8 0.24 1.32 28.23
CA VAL A 8 -0.12 2.32 29.27
C VAL A 8 -1.36 1.87 30.03
N ARG A 9 -2.39 1.41 29.32
CA ARG A 9 -3.64 0.92 29.93
C ARG A 9 -3.43 -0.33 30.79
N ARG A 10 -2.54 -1.25 30.39
CA ARG A 10 -2.19 -2.44 31.20
C ARG A 10 -1.53 -2.07 32.52
N ARG A 11 -0.81 -0.96 32.58
CA ARG A 11 -0.14 -0.45 33.78
C ARG A 11 -1.08 0.34 34.69
N ALA A 12 -2.29 0.70 34.22
CA ALA A 12 -3.30 1.33 35.04
C ALA A 12 -3.86 0.33 36.08
N ARG A 13 -3.72 0.63 37.38
CA ARG A 13 -4.19 -0.24 38.48
C ARG A 13 -5.72 -0.29 38.62
N ARG A 14 -6.48 0.61 37.98
CA ARG A 14 -7.94 0.71 38.09
C ARG A 14 -8.61 0.83 36.74
N ARG A 15 -9.80 0.18 36.62
CA ARG A 15 -10.57 0.13 35.35
C ARG A 15 -11.39 1.41 35.06
N GLN A 16 -11.60 2.28 36.04
CA GLN A 16 -12.47 3.46 35.86
C GLN A 16 -11.68 4.57 35.14
N LYS A 17 -12.16 4.93 33.94
CA LYS A 17 -11.57 5.96 33.10
C LYS A 17 -11.74 7.34 33.75
N ASN A 18 -10.64 8.05 33.93
CA ASN A 18 -10.61 9.44 34.40
C ASN A 18 -9.38 10.12 33.80
N ASP A 19 -9.62 11.16 33.00
CA ASP A 19 -8.57 11.85 32.23
C ASP A 19 -7.44 12.41 33.11
N ARG A 20 -7.77 12.87 34.32
CA ARG A 20 -6.77 13.35 35.28
C ARG A 20 -5.84 12.22 35.74
N ARG A 21 -6.39 11.05 36.06
CA ARG A 21 -5.60 9.90 36.46
C ARG A 21 -4.77 9.33 35.33
N ASP A 22 -5.31 9.35 34.11
CA ASP A 22 -4.57 8.93 32.92
C ASP A 22 -3.39 9.87 32.67
N ALA A 23 -3.56 11.17 32.86
CA ALA A 23 -2.48 12.15 32.78
C ALA A 23 -1.43 11.96 33.90
N GLU A 24 -1.85 11.73 35.14
CA GLU A 24 -0.95 11.43 36.27
C GLU A 24 -0.15 10.15 36.05
N LEU A 25 -0.78 9.09 35.52
CA LEU A 25 -0.10 7.84 35.16
C LEU A 25 0.96 8.07 34.07
N ILE A 26 0.61 8.77 33.00
CA ILE A 26 1.54 9.10 31.92
C ILE A 26 2.72 9.90 32.45
N LEU A 27 2.47 10.88 33.30
CA LEU A 27 3.51 11.69 33.92
C LEU A 27 4.46 10.86 34.81
N ASP A 28 3.91 9.94 35.60
CA ASP A 28 4.68 9.04 36.47
C ASP A 28 5.55 8.09 35.64
N LEU A 29 5.02 7.50 34.57
CA LEU A 29 5.75 6.65 33.64
C LEU A 29 6.89 7.43 32.94
N LEU A 30 6.65 8.70 32.56
CA LEU A 30 7.66 9.55 31.97
C LEU A 30 8.78 9.88 32.96
N ARG A 31 8.46 10.23 34.20
CA ARG A 31 9.44 10.51 35.26
C ARG A 31 10.31 9.32 35.61
N LYS A 32 9.72 8.12 35.60
CA LYS A 32 10.44 6.87 35.88
C LYS A 32 11.22 6.34 34.67
N GLY A 33 11.12 6.96 33.49
CA GLY A 33 11.72 6.44 32.26
C GLY A 33 11.08 5.16 31.72
N GLU A 34 9.91 4.75 32.26
CA GLU A 34 9.19 3.52 31.92
C GLU A 34 8.09 3.73 30.88
N PHE A 35 7.97 4.94 30.33
CA PHE A 35 6.95 5.24 29.34
C PHE A 35 7.13 4.34 28.10
N PRO A 36 6.11 3.53 27.70
CA PRO A 36 6.22 2.59 26.60
C PRO A 36 6.23 3.33 25.26
N ARG A 37 7.41 3.72 24.82
CA ARG A 37 7.60 4.46 23.57
C ARG A 37 7.38 3.56 22.38
N ILE A 38 6.56 4.03 21.42
CA ILE A 38 6.45 3.41 20.11
C ILE A 38 7.46 4.09 19.17
N HIS A 39 8.08 3.28 18.32
CA HIS A 39 8.90 3.81 17.24
C HIS A 39 8.04 4.66 16.30
N HIS A 40 8.50 5.87 16.03
CA HIS A 40 7.89 6.77 15.07
C HIS A 40 8.83 6.88 13.86
N PRO A 41 8.42 6.41 12.67
CA PRO A 41 9.24 6.51 11.48
C PRO A 41 9.59 7.97 11.15
N SER A 42 10.72 8.17 10.49
CA SER A 42 11.12 9.48 10.00
C SER A 42 10.03 10.11 9.11
N PHE A 43 10.09 11.42 8.90
CA PHE A 43 9.15 12.10 7.99
C PHE A 43 9.26 11.51 6.58
N GLU A 44 10.48 11.31 6.10
CA GLU A 44 10.76 10.73 4.79
C GLU A 44 10.17 9.31 4.67
N SER A 45 10.40 8.45 5.65
CA SER A 45 9.86 7.09 5.64
C SER A 45 8.34 7.07 5.64
N ARG A 46 7.70 7.97 6.36
CA ARG A 46 6.24 8.10 6.33
C ARG A 46 5.72 8.53 4.97
N GLU A 47 6.40 9.45 4.30
CA GLU A 47 6.03 9.89 2.95
C GLU A 47 6.16 8.77 1.93
N VAL A 48 7.30 8.07 1.91
CA VAL A 48 7.52 6.93 1.02
C VAL A 48 6.48 5.84 1.26
N LEU A 49 6.26 5.45 2.51
CA LEU A 49 5.24 4.44 2.85
C LEU A 49 3.81 4.88 2.51
N ARG A 50 3.50 6.18 2.63
CA ARG A 50 2.21 6.74 2.20
C ARG A 50 2.01 6.57 0.70
N LEU A 51 3.03 6.89 -0.11
CA LEU A 51 2.96 6.77 -1.57
C LEU A 51 2.91 5.31 -2.03
N LEU A 52 3.64 4.42 -1.39
CA LEU A 52 3.55 2.99 -1.66
C LEU A 52 2.14 2.44 -1.39
N ARG A 53 1.52 2.85 -0.29
CA ARG A 53 0.12 2.50 0.02
C ARG A 53 -0.86 3.11 -0.98
N TYR A 54 -0.65 4.34 -1.40
CA TYR A 54 -1.47 5.01 -2.43
C TYR A 54 -1.36 4.27 -3.75
N ARG A 55 -0.13 3.96 -4.20
CA ARG A 55 0.11 3.14 -5.38
C ARG A 55 -0.62 1.80 -5.32
N HIS A 56 -0.52 1.12 -4.19
CA HIS A 56 -1.21 -0.16 -4.00
C HIS A 56 -2.73 -0.02 -4.15
N LYS A 57 -3.33 1.04 -3.61
CA LYS A 57 -4.76 1.33 -3.81
C LYS A 57 -5.11 1.54 -5.29
N LEU A 58 -4.29 2.29 -6.03
CA LEU A 58 -4.49 2.48 -7.48
C LEU A 58 -4.43 1.14 -8.23
N VAL A 59 -3.48 0.27 -7.89
CA VAL A 59 -3.38 -1.07 -8.47
C VAL A 59 -4.62 -1.92 -8.15
N GLN A 60 -5.13 -1.87 -6.92
CA GLN A 60 -6.37 -2.55 -6.54
C GLN A 60 -7.58 -2.03 -7.33
N MET A 61 -7.71 -0.70 -7.49
CA MET A 61 -8.78 -0.09 -8.29
C MET A 61 -8.68 -0.56 -9.75
N ARG A 62 -7.50 -0.50 -10.35
CA ARG A 62 -7.24 -0.99 -11.70
C ARG A 62 -7.65 -2.45 -11.87
N THR A 63 -7.30 -3.30 -10.90
CA THR A 63 -7.66 -4.73 -10.92
C THR A 63 -9.17 -4.91 -10.89
N ARG A 64 -9.90 -4.14 -10.08
CA ARG A 64 -11.36 -4.18 -10.04
C ARG A 64 -11.97 -3.79 -11.39
N VAL A 65 -11.50 -2.71 -12.01
CA VAL A 65 -11.98 -2.28 -13.34
C VAL A 65 -11.67 -3.32 -14.40
N LYS A 66 -10.48 -3.93 -14.38
CA LYS A 66 -10.12 -5.04 -15.28
C LYS A 66 -11.05 -6.24 -15.12
N ASN A 67 -11.42 -6.58 -13.89
CA ASN A 67 -12.38 -7.66 -13.63
C ASN A 67 -13.78 -7.30 -14.14
N SER A 68 -14.20 -6.04 -14.01
CA SER A 68 -15.48 -5.56 -14.57
C SER A 68 -15.48 -5.62 -16.10
N LEU A 69 -14.39 -5.25 -16.76
CA LEU A 69 -14.22 -5.40 -18.21
C LEU A 69 -14.28 -6.89 -18.63
N GLN A 70 -13.68 -7.76 -17.83
CA GLN A 70 -13.75 -9.21 -18.08
C GLN A 70 -15.20 -9.74 -17.98
N ALA A 71 -15.93 -9.32 -16.95
CA ALA A 71 -17.33 -9.69 -16.78
C ALA A 71 -18.19 -9.17 -17.94
N LEU A 72 -17.96 -7.94 -18.40
CA LEU A 72 -18.65 -7.38 -19.55
C LEU A 72 -18.39 -8.19 -20.83
N ALA A 73 -17.12 -8.59 -21.06
CA ALA A 73 -16.76 -9.43 -22.19
C ALA A 73 -17.45 -10.80 -22.15
N TYR A 74 -17.56 -11.42 -20.97
CA TYR A 74 -18.30 -12.67 -20.80
C TYR A 74 -19.79 -12.49 -21.11
N GLY A 75 -20.40 -11.43 -20.60
CA GLY A 75 -21.80 -11.10 -20.90
C GLY A 75 -22.07 -10.88 -22.40
N ALA A 76 -21.04 -10.45 -23.15
CA ALA A 76 -21.08 -10.30 -24.61
C ALA A 76 -20.68 -11.58 -25.39
N GLY A 77 -20.58 -12.74 -24.73
CA GLY A 77 -20.30 -14.03 -25.36
C GLY A 77 -18.84 -14.38 -25.57
N SER A 78 -17.90 -13.64 -24.94
CA SER A 78 -16.47 -13.99 -25.01
C SER A 78 -16.16 -15.22 -24.15
N ALA A 79 -15.86 -16.36 -24.78
CA ALA A 79 -15.50 -17.60 -24.08
C ALA A 79 -14.08 -17.60 -23.46
N ARG A 80 -13.25 -16.64 -23.77
CA ARG A 80 -11.84 -16.62 -23.33
C ARG A 80 -11.64 -15.62 -22.19
N ARG A 81 -10.98 -16.09 -21.13
CA ARG A 81 -10.32 -15.23 -20.12
C ARG A 81 -9.13 -14.53 -20.78
N ALA A 82 -9.44 -13.72 -21.79
CA ALA A 82 -8.46 -13.16 -22.70
C ALA A 82 -7.70 -12.02 -22.03
N GLN A 83 -6.51 -11.84 -22.47
CA GLN A 83 -5.70 -10.61 -22.28
C GLN A 83 -6.43 -9.43 -22.96
N LEU A 84 -7.60 -9.05 -22.45
CA LEU A 84 -8.46 -8.01 -23.04
C LEU A 84 -7.74 -6.68 -23.28
N LEU A 85 -6.71 -6.41 -22.51
CA LEU A 85 -5.94 -5.17 -22.56
C LEU A 85 -4.70 -5.25 -23.45
N SER A 86 -4.36 -6.43 -23.99
CA SER A 86 -3.37 -6.54 -25.05
C SER A 86 -3.92 -5.92 -26.34
N ARG A 87 -3.06 -5.50 -27.27
CA ARG A 87 -3.48 -4.94 -28.56
C ARG A 87 -4.50 -5.84 -29.27
N LYS A 88 -4.16 -7.13 -29.44
CA LYS A 88 -5.07 -8.11 -30.04
C LYS A 88 -6.34 -8.36 -29.22
N GLY A 89 -6.23 -8.28 -27.89
CA GLY A 89 -7.38 -8.41 -27.01
C GLY A 89 -8.37 -7.24 -27.13
N ARG A 90 -7.87 -6.02 -27.22
CA ARG A 90 -8.69 -4.82 -27.44
C ARG A 90 -9.38 -4.84 -28.80
N GLU A 91 -8.70 -5.24 -29.86
CA GLU A 91 -9.27 -5.41 -31.20
C GLU A 91 -10.44 -6.41 -31.18
N ARG A 92 -10.26 -7.59 -30.58
CA ARG A 92 -11.33 -8.58 -30.44
C ARG A 92 -12.47 -8.08 -29.57
N PHE A 93 -12.16 -7.40 -28.46
CA PHE A 93 -13.15 -6.88 -27.53
C PHE A 93 -13.99 -5.76 -28.18
N SER A 94 -13.39 -4.97 -29.09
CA SER A 94 -14.13 -3.95 -29.86
C SER A 94 -15.14 -4.54 -30.86
N GLN A 95 -14.88 -5.76 -31.35
CA GLN A 95 -15.71 -6.47 -32.33
C GLN A 95 -16.83 -7.30 -31.68
N LEU A 96 -16.85 -7.46 -30.35
CA LEU A 96 -17.92 -8.19 -29.71
C LEU A 96 -19.27 -7.47 -29.88
N PRO A 97 -20.34 -8.20 -30.26
CA PRO A 97 -21.67 -7.64 -30.35
C PRO A 97 -22.14 -7.22 -28.94
N MET A 98 -22.46 -5.95 -28.78
CA MET A 98 -22.88 -5.36 -27.51
C MET A 98 -24.06 -4.42 -27.74
N SER A 99 -24.94 -4.30 -26.73
CA SER A 99 -25.90 -3.21 -26.71
C SER A 99 -25.19 -1.85 -26.59
N GLU A 100 -25.87 -0.79 -26.95
CA GLU A 100 -25.34 0.59 -26.83
C GLU A 100 -24.84 0.87 -25.40
N ALA A 101 -25.64 0.49 -24.39
CA ALA A 101 -25.27 0.66 -22.98
C ALA A 101 -23.99 -0.10 -22.60
N MET A 102 -23.82 -1.33 -23.05
CA MET A 102 -22.61 -2.13 -22.81
C MET A 102 -21.41 -1.54 -23.55
N GLY A 103 -21.61 -1.05 -24.77
CA GLY A 103 -20.58 -0.37 -25.56
C GLY A 103 -20.06 0.90 -24.87
N ARG A 104 -20.97 1.71 -24.34
CA ARG A 104 -20.66 2.89 -23.55
C ARG A 104 -19.88 2.52 -22.28
N GLN A 105 -20.36 1.55 -21.51
CA GLN A 105 -19.70 1.08 -20.29
C GLN A 105 -18.29 0.54 -20.57
N ARG A 106 -18.09 -0.20 -21.68
CA ARG A 106 -16.78 -0.63 -22.14
C ARG A 106 -15.83 0.55 -22.34
N GLY A 107 -16.27 1.59 -23.06
CA GLY A 107 -15.47 2.79 -23.33
C GLY A 107 -15.04 3.50 -22.05
N GLU A 108 -15.98 3.71 -21.12
CA GLU A 108 -15.72 4.38 -19.85
C GLU A 108 -14.71 3.59 -18.99
N TRP A 109 -14.85 2.26 -18.90
CA TRP A 109 -13.91 1.44 -18.14
C TRP A 109 -12.53 1.31 -18.78
N LEU A 110 -12.42 1.28 -20.10
CA LEU A 110 -11.11 1.30 -20.78
C LEU A 110 -10.39 2.61 -20.50
N SER A 111 -11.08 3.76 -20.60
CA SER A 111 -10.55 5.07 -20.26
C SER A 111 -10.08 5.12 -18.80
N LEU A 112 -10.88 4.56 -17.88
CA LEU A 112 -10.51 4.52 -16.46
C LEU A 112 -9.27 3.66 -16.19
N VAL A 113 -9.10 2.53 -16.89
CA VAL A 113 -7.87 1.72 -16.79
C VAL A 113 -6.65 2.53 -17.26
N GLU A 114 -6.76 3.26 -18.36
CA GLU A 114 -5.66 4.09 -18.89
C GLU A 114 -5.29 5.23 -17.94
N GLU A 115 -6.29 5.85 -17.32
CA GLU A 115 -6.07 6.87 -16.31
C GLU A 115 -5.36 6.31 -15.07
N LEU A 116 -5.79 5.13 -14.59
CA LEU A 116 -5.16 4.45 -13.45
C LEU A 116 -3.73 4.02 -13.77
N ASP A 117 -3.46 3.52 -14.98
CA ASP A 117 -2.11 3.16 -15.42
C ASP A 117 -1.19 4.39 -15.46
N ARG A 118 -1.68 5.54 -15.94
CA ARG A 118 -0.93 6.81 -15.94
C ARG A 118 -0.61 7.28 -14.52
N ARG A 119 -1.58 7.22 -13.60
CA ARG A 119 -1.37 7.59 -12.19
C ARG A 119 -0.38 6.67 -11.49
N ILE A 120 -0.47 5.36 -11.72
CA ILE A 120 0.49 4.38 -11.17
C ILE A 120 1.89 4.71 -11.67
N LYS A 121 2.05 4.95 -12.97
CA LYS A 121 3.32 5.32 -13.58
C LYS A 121 3.91 6.59 -12.96
N GLY A 122 3.11 7.64 -12.77
CA GLY A 122 3.57 8.87 -12.11
C GLY A 122 4.05 8.65 -10.67
N VAL A 123 3.43 7.73 -9.93
CA VAL A 123 3.92 7.36 -8.59
C VAL A 123 5.23 6.57 -8.70
N ASP A 124 5.36 5.67 -9.66
CA ASP A 124 6.58 4.89 -9.89
C ASP A 124 7.76 5.80 -10.27
N GLU A 125 7.55 6.76 -11.16
CA GLU A 125 8.54 7.78 -11.55
C GLU A 125 9.05 8.62 -10.36
N TRP A 126 8.23 8.79 -9.32
CA TRP A 126 8.64 9.46 -8.10
C TRP A 126 9.42 8.54 -7.15
N LEU A 127 9.04 7.25 -7.06
CA LEU A 127 9.65 6.27 -6.16
C LEU A 127 10.99 5.73 -6.68
N GLU A 128 11.10 5.46 -7.97
CA GLU A 128 12.26 4.81 -8.58
C GLU A 128 13.59 5.54 -8.35
N PRO A 129 13.70 6.87 -8.55
CA PRO A 129 14.96 7.58 -8.32
C PRO A 129 15.38 7.58 -6.84
N ARG A 130 14.42 7.54 -5.93
CA ARG A 130 14.68 7.46 -4.48
C ARG A 130 15.20 6.09 -4.10
N ALA A 131 14.58 5.06 -4.61
CA ALA A 131 15.01 3.69 -4.42
C ALA A 131 16.41 3.43 -4.98
N ALA A 132 16.73 3.99 -6.15
CA ALA A 132 18.04 3.84 -6.78
C ALA A 132 19.19 4.52 -6.02
N ARG A 133 18.88 5.52 -5.19
CA ARG A 133 19.87 6.22 -4.36
C ARG A 133 20.10 5.56 -2.99
N ASP A 134 19.28 4.62 -2.60
CA ASP A 134 19.37 3.95 -1.30
C ASP A 134 20.09 2.59 -1.44
N GLY A 135 21.35 2.53 -1.04
CA GLY A 135 22.16 1.31 -1.10
C GLY A 135 21.57 0.13 -0.27
N ARG A 136 20.68 0.42 0.70
CA ARG A 136 19.95 -0.63 1.44
C ARG A 136 18.93 -1.32 0.54
N VAL A 137 18.26 -0.56 -0.33
CA VAL A 137 17.32 -1.07 -1.33
C VAL A 137 18.05 -1.94 -2.34
N GLU A 138 19.20 -1.51 -2.85
CA GLU A 138 20.02 -2.29 -3.78
C GLU A 138 20.46 -3.62 -3.17
N ARG A 139 20.91 -3.59 -1.91
CA ARG A 139 21.30 -4.80 -1.19
C ARG A 139 20.14 -5.79 -1.03
N LEU A 140 18.92 -5.31 -0.72
CA LEU A 140 17.74 -6.18 -0.63
C LEU A 140 17.34 -6.77 -1.98
N ARG A 141 17.52 -6.04 -3.06
CA ARG A 141 17.20 -6.51 -4.43
C ARG A 141 18.08 -7.67 -4.91
N THR A 142 19.20 -7.94 -4.27
CA THR A 142 20.00 -9.15 -4.57
C THR A 142 19.26 -10.43 -4.16
N HIS A 143 18.29 -10.34 -3.26
CA HIS A 143 17.46 -11.48 -2.87
C HIS A 143 16.41 -11.82 -3.93
N PRO A 144 16.29 -13.09 -4.33
CA PRO A 144 15.24 -13.53 -5.25
C PRO A 144 13.84 -13.17 -4.72
N GLY A 145 13.00 -12.61 -5.58
CA GLY A 145 11.63 -12.22 -5.24
C GLY A 145 11.46 -10.83 -4.61
N LEU A 146 12.54 -10.14 -4.27
CA LEU A 146 12.48 -8.76 -3.78
C LEU A 146 12.66 -7.76 -4.93
N GLY A 147 11.56 -7.25 -5.45
CA GLY A 147 11.57 -6.14 -6.43
C GLY A 147 11.80 -4.79 -5.76
N LEU A 148 12.03 -3.76 -6.59
CA LEU A 148 12.33 -2.39 -6.16
C LEU A 148 11.36 -1.87 -5.09
N LEU A 149 10.06 -1.94 -5.35
CA LEU A 149 9.04 -1.40 -4.45
C LEU A 149 8.92 -2.17 -3.14
N THR A 150 9.12 -3.49 -3.18
CA THR A 150 9.11 -4.32 -1.96
C THR A 150 10.33 -4.01 -1.11
N SER A 151 11.51 -3.90 -1.71
CA SER A 151 12.75 -3.54 -1.02
C SER A 151 12.65 -2.15 -0.40
N LEU A 152 12.12 -1.16 -1.14
CA LEU A 152 11.88 0.19 -0.64
C LEU A 152 10.91 0.19 0.56
N ALA A 153 9.82 -0.57 0.46
CA ALA A 153 8.85 -0.71 1.54
C ALA A 153 9.48 -1.30 2.80
N LEU A 154 10.30 -2.35 2.67
CA LEU A 154 11.00 -2.99 3.77
C LEU A 154 11.98 -2.03 4.45
N VAL A 155 12.81 -1.32 3.69
CA VAL A 155 13.76 -0.34 4.22
C VAL A 155 13.05 0.67 5.11
N HIS A 156 12.00 1.32 4.59
CA HIS A 156 11.30 2.39 5.32
C HIS A 156 10.35 1.89 6.42
N ALA A 157 9.88 0.64 6.35
CA ALA A 157 9.05 0.05 7.40
C ALA A 157 9.89 -0.46 8.58
N LEU A 158 11.11 -0.95 8.31
CA LEU A 158 11.94 -1.61 9.32
C LEU A 158 13.00 -0.69 9.94
N GLU A 159 13.24 0.50 9.39
CA GLU A 159 14.25 1.39 9.95
C GLU A 159 13.86 1.99 11.32
N PRO A 160 14.82 2.19 12.24
CA PRO A 160 16.15 1.58 12.20
C PRO A 160 16.08 0.09 12.53
N VAL A 161 16.80 -0.74 11.76
CA VAL A 161 16.77 -2.21 11.93
C VAL A 161 17.23 -2.63 13.33
N GLY A 162 18.15 -1.87 13.95
CA GLY A 162 18.64 -2.14 15.30
C GLY A 162 17.59 -2.06 16.42
N ARG A 163 16.34 -1.59 16.12
CA ARG A 163 15.23 -1.61 17.10
C ARG A 163 14.62 -2.99 17.32
N PHE A 164 14.89 -3.92 16.42
CA PHE A 164 14.46 -5.30 16.58
C PHE A 164 15.56 -6.05 17.32
N ALA A 165 15.24 -6.60 18.51
CA ALA A 165 16.12 -7.55 19.17
C ALA A 165 16.39 -8.69 18.20
N GLY A 166 17.66 -9.06 18.03
CA GLY A 166 18.09 -10.05 17.04
C GLY A 166 17.18 -11.29 17.05
N GLY A 167 16.82 -11.76 15.85
CA GLY A 167 15.88 -12.84 15.63
C GLY A 167 16.43 -14.19 16.15
N GLY A 168 16.39 -14.35 17.43
CA GLY A 168 16.81 -15.56 18.11
C GLY A 168 15.96 -15.76 19.34
N LYS A 169 14.74 -16.29 19.14
CA LYS A 169 14.15 -17.34 20.00
C LYS A 169 12.85 -17.77 19.38
#